data_9696e054641f7639c53f841e9fc3c829
#
_entry.id   9696e054641f7639c53f841e9fc3c829
#
_cell.length_a   1.000
_cell.length_b   1.000
_cell.length_c   1.000
_cell.angle_alpha   90.00
_cell.angle_beta   90.00
_cell.angle_gamma   90.00
#
_symmetry.space_group_name_H-M   'P 1'
#
loop_
_entity.id
_entity.type
_entity.pdbx_description
1 polymer ?
#
loop_
_entity_poly.entity_id
_entity_poly.type
_entity_poly.pdbx_seq_one_letter_code
_entity_poly.pdbx_strand_id
1 'polypeptide(L)'
;MIKLEHVSKSYSAGIPALNDVSLNIEEGEFVFVVGDSGSGKSTLIKLLLKELEPTEGTITINGRKLNKIRRRQIPKFRRNIGVVFQDFRLLKDRNIYDNVAFAQKVIGESNRSIKKNVPKLLSMVGLAAKYRSYPRQLSGGEQQRVAIARALINKPKILLADEPTGNLDANNAWEIMKLMEEINEQGTTVVVVTHNLEIVKA
;
A
#
# COMPACT_ATOMS: atom_id res chain seq x y z
N MET A 1 14.80 6.06 -3.16
CA MET A 1 13.98 5.42 -2.11
C MET A 1 13.88 3.91 -2.29
N ILE A 2 13.41 3.40 -3.42
CA ILE A 2 13.31 1.97 -3.77
C ILE A 2 14.22 1.71 -4.96
N LYS A 3 15.13 0.71 -4.87
CA LYS A 3 16.03 0.35 -5.96
C LYS A 3 15.99 -1.17 -6.17
N LEU A 4 15.71 -1.58 -7.40
CA LEU A 4 15.85 -2.94 -7.89
C LEU A 4 17.03 -3.00 -8.85
N GLU A 5 17.87 -3.99 -8.70
CA GLU A 5 19.06 -4.22 -9.54
C GLU A 5 19.03 -5.67 -10.02
N HIS A 6 18.75 -5.85 -11.32
CA HIS A 6 18.70 -7.16 -12.00
C HIS A 6 17.83 -8.19 -11.28
N VAL A 7 16.63 -7.78 -10.85
CA VAL A 7 15.74 -8.61 -10.04
C VAL A 7 14.94 -9.56 -10.91
N SER A 8 15.13 -10.85 -10.66
CA SER A 8 14.33 -11.93 -11.24
C SER A 8 13.62 -12.71 -10.14
N LYS A 9 12.41 -13.21 -10.45
CA LYS A 9 11.65 -14.12 -9.59
C LYS A 9 10.98 -15.20 -10.39
N SER A 10 11.40 -16.44 -10.14
CA SER A 10 10.75 -17.64 -10.66
C SER A 10 10.05 -18.40 -9.54
N TYR A 11 8.88 -18.94 -9.85
CA TYR A 11 8.21 -19.96 -9.03
C TYR A 11 8.66 -21.36 -9.51
N SER A 12 8.33 -22.40 -8.77
CA SER A 12 8.79 -23.79 -8.96
C SER A 12 8.62 -24.42 -10.35
N ALA A 13 7.94 -23.77 -11.29
CA ALA A 13 7.73 -24.25 -12.66
C ALA A 13 8.69 -23.68 -13.71
N GLY A 14 9.74 -22.94 -13.30
CA GLY A 14 10.72 -22.36 -14.23
C GLY A 14 10.24 -21.17 -15.05
N ILE A 15 8.97 -20.79 -14.93
CA ILE A 15 8.44 -19.61 -15.61
C ILE A 15 8.73 -18.38 -14.74
N PRO A 16 9.51 -17.39 -15.25
CA PRO A 16 9.81 -16.20 -14.49
C PRO A 16 8.56 -15.32 -14.34
N ALA A 17 8.20 -14.98 -13.11
CA ALA A 17 7.18 -13.97 -12.82
C ALA A 17 7.73 -12.54 -12.96
N LEU A 18 9.04 -12.37 -12.71
CA LEU A 18 9.81 -11.17 -13.04
C LEU A 18 11.13 -11.64 -13.67
N ASN A 19 11.58 -10.94 -14.70
CA ASN A 19 12.78 -11.26 -15.44
C ASN A 19 13.66 -10.02 -15.60
N ASP A 20 14.82 -10.00 -14.96
CA ASP A 20 15.85 -8.95 -15.04
C ASP A 20 15.32 -7.51 -14.88
N VAL A 21 14.49 -7.28 -13.87
CA VAL A 21 13.88 -5.97 -13.63
C VAL A 21 14.86 -5.08 -12.86
N SER A 22 15.20 -3.94 -13.46
CA SER A 22 15.95 -2.86 -12.81
C SER A 22 15.13 -1.59 -12.82
N LEU A 23 14.93 -0.97 -11.66
CA LEU A 23 14.22 0.28 -11.52
C LEU A 23 14.72 1.06 -10.29
N ASN A 24 14.59 2.36 -10.34
CA ASN A 24 14.88 3.26 -9.23
C ASN A 24 13.70 4.19 -9.02
N ILE A 25 13.21 4.27 -7.78
CA ILE A 25 12.14 5.20 -7.37
C ILE A 25 12.73 6.08 -6.26
N GLU A 26 12.73 7.38 -6.50
CA GLU A 26 13.24 8.37 -5.56
C GLU A 26 12.23 8.68 -4.44
N GLU A 27 12.67 9.38 -3.41
CA GLU A 27 11.81 9.81 -2.31
C GLU A 27 10.83 10.88 -2.81
N GLY A 28 9.54 10.72 -2.52
CA GLY A 28 8.49 11.64 -2.91
C GLY A 28 7.96 11.44 -4.34
N GLU A 29 8.45 10.47 -5.10
CA GLU A 29 7.88 10.17 -6.42
C GLU A 29 6.49 9.52 -6.32
N PHE A 30 5.65 9.83 -7.33
CA PHE A 30 4.42 9.10 -7.62
C PHE A 30 4.65 8.24 -8.86
N VAL A 31 4.60 6.93 -8.71
CA VAL A 31 4.97 5.97 -9.77
C VAL A 31 3.85 5.01 -10.06
N PHE A 32 3.54 4.83 -11.35
CA PHE A 32 2.68 3.76 -11.83
C PHE A 32 3.51 2.59 -12.35
N VAL A 33 3.18 1.39 -11.87
CA VAL A 33 3.66 0.14 -12.44
C VAL A 33 2.52 -0.49 -13.22
N VAL A 34 2.63 -0.48 -14.53
CA VAL A 34 1.56 -0.90 -15.44
C VAL A 34 1.93 -2.21 -16.12
N GLY A 35 0.93 -3.02 -16.42
CA GLY A 35 1.09 -4.28 -17.16
C GLY A 35 -0.17 -5.13 -17.12
N ASP A 36 -0.25 -6.11 -18.02
CA ASP A 36 -1.39 -7.02 -18.12
C ASP A 36 -1.56 -7.89 -16.86
N SER A 37 -2.71 -8.52 -16.73
CA SER A 37 -2.93 -9.52 -15.68
C SER A 37 -1.90 -10.65 -15.81
N GLY A 38 -1.29 -11.04 -14.69
CA GLY A 38 -0.23 -12.05 -14.69
C GLY A 38 1.19 -11.55 -15.04
N SER A 39 1.40 -10.28 -15.35
CA SER A 39 2.73 -9.71 -15.68
C SER A 39 3.70 -9.61 -14.50
N GLY A 40 3.38 -10.13 -13.32
CA GLY A 40 4.26 -10.13 -12.16
C GLY A 40 4.06 -8.96 -11.19
N LYS A 41 3.08 -8.08 -11.41
CA LYS A 41 2.83 -6.89 -10.57
C LYS A 41 2.64 -7.22 -9.08
N SER A 42 1.77 -8.18 -8.76
CA SER A 42 1.57 -8.61 -7.37
C SER A 42 2.81 -9.34 -6.80
N THR A 43 3.63 -9.96 -7.65
CA THR A 43 4.93 -10.52 -7.26
C THR A 43 5.89 -9.41 -6.84
N LEU A 44 5.93 -8.31 -7.58
CA LEU A 44 6.72 -7.13 -7.24
C LEU A 44 6.31 -6.58 -5.85
N ILE A 45 5.01 -6.38 -5.60
CA ILE A 45 4.52 -5.94 -4.28
C ILE A 45 4.99 -6.89 -3.16
N LYS A 46 4.87 -8.21 -3.36
CA LYS A 46 5.31 -9.21 -2.36
C LYS A 46 6.82 -9.19 -2.11
N LEU A 47 7.62 -8.92 -3.14
CA LEU A 47 9.06 -8.74 -2.99
C LEU A 47 9.39 -7.48 -2.20
N LEU A 48 8.74 -6.33 -2.51
CA LEU A 48 8.92 -5.08 -1.80
C LEU A 48 8.50 -5.19 -0.32
N LEU A 49 7.48 -6.00 -0.01
CA LEU A 49 7.05 -6.30 1.35
C LEU A 49 7.91 -7.37 2.05
N LYS A 50 8.92 -7.93 1.36
CA LYS A 50 9.69 -9.06 1.89
C LYS A 50 8.81 -10.25 2.29
N GLU A 51 7.74 -10.50 1.54
CA GLU A 51 6.94 -11.72 1.63
C GLU A 51 7.55 -12.84 0.79
N LEU A 52 8.25 -12.44 -0.29
CA LEU A 52 9.02 -13.29 -1.15
C LEU A 52 10.46 -12.80 -1.21
N GLU A 53 11.39 -13.72 -1.51
CA GLU A 53 12.77 -13.41 -1.86
C GLU A 53 12.91 -13.43 -3.39
N PRO A 54 13.71 -12.54 -3.98
CA PRO A 54 14.08 -12.65 -5.38
C PRO A 54 14.89 -13.93 -5.61
N THR A 55 14.80 -14.50 -6.81
CA THR A 55 15.67 -15.62 -7.24
C THR A 55 17.06 -15.09 -7.56
N GLU A 56 17.11 -13.92 -8.21
CA GLU A 56 18.33 -13.20 -8.57
C GLU A 56 18.17 -11.71 -8.35
N GLY A 57 19.30 -11.01 -8.28
CA GLY A 57 19.34 -9.56 -8.12
C GLY A 57 19.22 -9.08 -6.68
N THR A 58 19.10 -7.77 -6.53
CA THR A 58 19.09 -7.11 -5.22
C THR A 58 17.96 -6.08 -5.14
N ILE A 59 17.26 -6.05 -4.01
CA ILE A 59 16.26 -5.03 -3.69
C ILE A 59 16.76 -4.23 -2.50
N THR A 60 16.78 -2.91 -2.65
CA THR A 60 17.16 -1.98 -1.59
C THR A 60 16.00 -1.02 -1.34
N ILE A 61 15.59 -0.86 -0.08
CA ILE A 61 14.55 0.10 0.32
C ILE A 61 15.08 0.95 1.47
N ASN A 62 15.01 2.27 1.33
CA ASN A 62 15.55 3.23 2.31
C ASN A 62 17.02 2.94 2.68
N GLY A 63 17.85 2.62 1.68
CA GLY A 63 19.27 2.29 1.86
C GLY A 63 19.53 0.92 2.48
N ARG A 64 18.51 0.11 2.75
CA ARG A 64 18.63 -1.22 3.34
C ARG A 64 18.40 -2.31 2.30
N LYS A 65 19.41 -3.16 2.06
CA LYS A 65 19.24 -4.35 1.22
C LYS A 65 18.30 -5.35 1.90
N LEU A 66 17.23 -5.77 1.21
CA LEU A 66 16.18 -6.62 1.80
C LEU A 66 16.71 -8.01 2.19
N ASN A 67 17.66 -8.57 1.44
CA ASN A 67 18.28 -9.86 1.76
C ASN A 67 19.05 -9.86 3.10
N LYS A 68 19.47 -8.68 3.59
CA LYS A 68 20.13 -8.51 4.90
C LYS A 68 19.17 -8.34 6.07
N ILE A 69 17.87 -8.20 5.81
CA ILE A 69 16.84 -8.06 6.87
C ILE A 69 16.54 -9.44 7.45
N ARG A 70 16.88 -9.62 8.72
CA ARG A 70 16.57 -10.87 9.46
C ARG A 70 15.08 -11.00 9.72
N ARG A 71 14.56 -12.23 9.79
CA ARG A 71 13.12 -12.52 10.00
C ARG A 71 12.48 -11.71 11.14
N ARG A 72 13.16 -11.57 12.29
CA ARG A 72 12.68 -10.77 13.45
C ARG A 72 12.59 -9.26 13.18
N GLN A 73 13.24 -8.75 12.15
CA GLN A 73 13.25 -7.33 11.79
C GLN A 73 12.16 -6.98 10.75
N ILE A 74 11.59 -7.98 10.07
CA ILE A 74 10.57 -7.78 9.02
C ILE A 74 9.36 -6.99 9.53
N PRO A 75 8.77 -7.26 10.72
CA PRO A 75 7.65 -6.48 11.21
C PRO A 75 8.00 -4.99 11.37
N LYS A 76 9.20 -4.67 11.88
CA LYS A 76 9.66 -3.28 12.02
C LYS A 76 9.91 -2.62 10.65
N PHE A 77 10.42 -3.37 9.69
CA PHE A 77 10.60 -2.91 8.32
C PHE A 77 9.26 -2.55 7.66
N ARG A 78 8.26 -3.43 7.75
CA ARG A 78 6.92 -3.23 7.16
C ARG A 78 6.15 -2.06 7.77
N ARG A 79 6.47 -1.60 8.98
CA ARG A 79 5.85 -0.41 9.59
C ARG A 79 6.09 0.88 8.81
N ASN A 80 7.16 0.93 7.99
CA ASN A 80 7.49 2.07 7.14
C ASN A 80 6.82 2.02 5.77
N ILE A 81 6.02 0.98 5.49
CA ILE A 81 5.33 0.78 4.23
C ILE A 81 3.84 0.63 4.52
N GLY A 82 3.04 1.55 3.99
CA GLY A 82 1.59 1.42 3.92
C GLY A 82 1.21 0.54 2.72
N VAL A 83 0.18 -0.28 2.87
CA VAL A 83 -0.31 -1.11 1.75
C VAL A 83 -1.80 -0.97 1.62
N VAL A 84 -2.25 -0.74 0.39
CA VAL A 84 -3.65 -0.69 -0.01
C VAL A 84 -3.88 -1.80 -1.02
N PHE A 85 -4.94 -2.60 -0.82
CA PHE A 85 -5.28 -3.73 -1.67
C PHE A 85 -6.60 -3.49 -2.41
N GLN A 86 -6.78 -4.15 -3.53
CA GLN A 86 -8.00 -4.10 -4.33
C GLN A 86 -9.26 -4.57 -3.55
N ASP A 87 -9.12 -5.56 -2.67
CA ASP A 87 -10.18 -6.16 -1.86
C ASP A 87 -10.36 -5.50 -0.48
N PHE A 88 -9.80 -4.31 -0.30
CA PHE A 88 -9.83 -3.47 0.91
C PHE A 88 -9.26 -4.13 2.18
N ARG A 89 -9.41 -5.42 2.37
CA ARG A 89 -8.98 -6.23 3.53
C ARG A 89 -9.38 -5.62 4.87
N LEU A 90 -10.59 -5.10 4.97
CA LEU A 90 -11.12 -4.56 6.20
C LEU A 90 -11.58 -5.69 7.15
N LEU A 91 -11.40 -5.45 8.44
CA LEU A 91 -11.93 -6.32 9.51
C LEU A 91 -13.45 -6.13 9.56
N LYS A 92 -14.21 -7.13 9.11
CA LYS A 92 -15.66 -7.05 8.91
C LYS A 92 -16.45 -6.93 10.22
N ASP A 93 -15.89 -7.43 11.32
CA ASP A 93 -16.41 -7.42 12.68
C ASP A 93 -16.03 -6.17 13.47
N ARG A 94 -15.32 -5.22 12.86
CA ARG A 94 -14.86 -3.96 13.45
C ARG A 94 -15.45 -2.77 12.72
N ASN A 95 -15.79 -1.72 13.46
CA ASN A 95 -16.14 -0.44 12.86
C ASN A 95 -14.93 0.21 12.19
N ILE A 96 -15.13 1.31 11.42
CA ILE A 96 -14.04 1.94 10.67
C ILE A 96 -13.00 2.60 11.58
N TYR A 97 -13.40 3.14 12.73
CA TYR A 97 -12.46 3.66 13.72
C TYR A 97 -11.50 2.55 14.18
N ASP A 98 -12.04 1.39 14.56
CA ASP A 98 -11.22 0.26 15.01
C ASP A 98 -10.40 -0.38 13.90
N ASN A 99 -10.87 -0.35 12.65
CA ASN A 99 -10.07 -0.77 11.49
C ASN A 99 -8.81 0.08 11.34
N VAL A 100 -8.92 1.40 11.45
CA VAL A 100 -7.77 2.30 11.37
C VAL A 100 -6.90 2.20 12.62
N ALA A 101 -7.52 2.19 13.81
CA ALA A 101 -6.82 2.07 15.09
C ALA A 101 -6.00 0.78 15.22
N PHE A 102 -6.43 -0.30 14.56
CA PHE A 102 -5.80 -1.61 14.65
C PHE A 102 -4.31 -1.57 14.29
N ALA A 103 -3.95 -0.84 13.24
CA ALA A 103 -2.56 -0.73 12.82
C ALA A 103 -1.65 -0.07 13.88
N GLN A 104 -2.17 0.89 14.64
CA GLN A 104 -1.44 1.49 15.77
C GLN A 104 -1.43 0.59 17.02
N LYS A 105 -2.53 -0.12 17.29
CA LYS A 105 -2.61 -1.10 18.40
C LYS A 105 -1.55 -2.20 18.23
N VAL A 106 -1.39 -2.72 17.01
CA VAL A 106 -0.42 -3.79 16.70
C VAL A 106 1.03 -3.37 16.96
N ILE A 107 1.36 -2.10 16.77
CA ILE A 107 2.73 -1.60 17.03
C ILE A 107 2.94 -1.13 18.47
N GLY A 108 1.92 -1.19 19.32
CA GLY A 108 2.00 -0.83 20.72
C GLY A 108 1.86 0.66 21.00
N GLU A 109 1.22 1.43 20.09
CA GLU A 109 0.93 2.85 20.34
C GLU A 109 -0.01 3.05 21.51
N SER A 110 0.18 4.16 22.22
CA SER A 110 -0.66 4.50 23.36
C SER A 110 -2.10 4.82 22.96
N ASN A 111 -3.05 4.51 23.82
CA ASN A 111 -4.47 4.85 23.61
C ASN A 111 -4.67 6.38 23.40
N ARG A 112 -3.84 7.21 24.04
CA ARG A 112 -3.87 8.66 23.84
C ARG A 112 -3.49 9.06 22.42
N SER A 113 -2.43 8.43 21.86
CA SER A 113 -1.98 8.63 20.49
C SER A 113 -3.06 8.19 19.49
N ILE A 114 -3.63 7.00 19.69
CA ILE A 114 -4.69 6.44 18.85
C ILE A 114 -5.92 7.36 18.81
N LYS A 115 -6.41 7.80 19.98
CA LYS A 115 -7.55 8.73 20.09
C LYS A 115 -7.30 10.07 19.40
N LYS A 116 -6.06 10.52 19.30
CA LYS A 116 -5.66 11.75 18.61
C LYS A 116 -5.55 11.54 17.09
N ASN A 117 -4.97 10.44 16.66
CA ASN A 117 -4.56 10.24 15.26
C ASN A 117 -5.70 9.70 14.38
N VAL A 118 -6.48 8.74 14.88
CA VAL A 118 -7.54 8.11 14.08
C VAL A 118 -8.59 9.10 13.58
N PRO A 119 -9.16 9.99 14.43
CA PRO A 119 -10.14 10.98 13.93
C PRO A 119 -9.57 11.91 12.87
N LYS A 120 -8.29 12.30 12.99
CA LYS A 120 -7.63 13.16 12.00
C LYS A 120 -7.56 12.49 10.64
N LEU A 121 -7.16 11.21 10.59
CA LEU A 121 -7.11 10.49 9.32
C LEU A 121 -8.50 10.20 8.76
N LEU A 122 -9.47 9.86 9.59
CA LEU A 122 -10.85 9.70 9.12
C LEU A 122 -11.41 11.00 8.55
N SER A 123 -11.05 12.15 9.13
CA SER A 123 -11.40 13.46 8.58
C SER A 123 -10.72 13.71 7.23
N MET A 124 -9.42 13.41 7.14
CA MET A 124 -8.64 13.58 5.90
C MET A 124 -9.24 12.78 4.73
N VAL A 125 -9.72 11.56 4.99
CA VAL A 125 -10.35 10.72 3.96
C VAL A 125 -11.88 10.95 3.84
N GLY A 126 -12.45 11.99 4.45
CA GLY A 126 -13.87 12.36 4.36
C GLY A 126 -14.84 11.44 5.10
N LEU A 127 -14.38 10.67 6.09
CA LEU A 127 -15.19 9.66 6.79
C LEU A 127 -15.41 9.97 8.29
N ALA A 128 -15.17 11.20 8.72
CA ALA A 128 -15.32 11.60 10.12
C ALA A 128 -16.71 11.30 10.69
N ALA A 129 -17.78 11.56 9.93
CA ALA A 129 -19.17 11.31 10.36
C ALA A 129 -19.52 9.81 10.45
N LYS A 130 -18.76 8.94 9.79
CA LYS A 130 -19.04 7.49 9.70
C LYS A 130 -18.12 6.64 10.61
N TYR A 131 -17.42 7.22 11.56
CA TYR A 131 -16.41 6.52 12.36
C TYR A 131 -16.91 5.28 13.11
N ARG A 132 -18.23 5.21 13.42
CA ARG A 132 -18.88 4.05 14.06
C ARG A 132 -19.46 3.05 13.07
N SER A 133 -19.51 3.35 11.78
CA SER A 133 -20.05 2.45 10.76
C SER A 133 -19.15 1.22 10.59
N TYR A 134 -19.77 0.12 10.18
CA TYR A 134 -19.07 -1.11 9.82
C TYR A 134 -18.81 -1.18 8.31
N PRO A 135 -17.82 -1.97 7.84
CA PRO A 135 -17.51 -2.07 6.41
C PRO A 135 -18.73 -2.36 5.52
N ARG A 136 -19.63 -3.23 5.96
CA ARG A 136 -20.87 -3.59 5.23
C ARG A 136 -21.86 -2.42 5.00
N GLN A 137 -21.69 -1.32 5.72
CA GLN A 137 -22.53 -0.12 5.64
C GLN A 137 -21.92 0.97 4.74
N LEU A 138 -20.77 0.67 4.14
CA LEU A 138 -20.00 1.61 3.32
C LEU A 138 -20.04 1.21 1.85
N SER A 139 -20.01 2.21 0.95
CA SER A 139 -19.73 1.99 -0.46
C SER A 139 -18.30 1.46 -0.68
N GLY A 140 -18.01 0.92 -1.88
CA GLY A 140 -16.67 0.47 -2.23
C GLY A 140 -15.61 1.57 -2.09
N GLY A 141 -15.91 2.77 -2.59
CA GLY A 141 -15.02 3.93 -2.47
C GLY A 141 -14.78 4.34 -1.00
N GLU A 142 -15.81 4.28 -0.15
CA GLU A 142 -15.66 4.54 1.27
C GLU A 142 -14.81 3.48 1.97
N GLN A 143 -15.01 2.19 1.63
CA GLN A 143 -14.17 1.11 2.16
C GLN A 143 -12.70 1.27 1.76
N GLN A 144 -12.44 1.70 0.51
CA GLN A 144 -11.09 1.98 0.05
C GLN A 144 -10.48 3.16 0.79
N ARG A 145 -11.23 4.23 1.06
CA ARG A 145 -10.75 5.35 1.88
C ARG A 145 -10.40 4.92 3.32
N VAL A 146 -11.15 3.99 3.92
CA VAL A 146 -10.78 3.39 5.22
C VAL A 146 -9.47 2.59 5.12
N ALA A 147 -9.29 1.80 4.05
CA ALA A 147 -8.06 1.03 3.82
C ALA A 147 -6.84 1.96 3.67
N ILE A 148 -6.99 3.08 2.95
CA ILE A 148 -5.96 4.11 2.83
C ILE A 148 -5.65 4.74 4.18
N ALA A 149 -6.66 5.17 4.96
CA ALA A 149 -6.46 5.72 6.29
C ALA A 149 -5.71 4.74 7.22
N ARG A 150 -6.07 3.44 7.17
CA ARG A 150 -5.37 2.39 7.91
C ARG A 150 -3.92 2.23 7.47
N ALA A 151 -3.63 2.36 6.18
CA ALA A 151 -2.27 2.27 5.66
C ALA A 151 -1.41 3.46 6.10
N LEU A 152 -2.00 4.64 6.25
CA LEU A 152 -1.31 5.90 6.57
C LEU A 152 -1.14 6.17 8.07
N ILE A 153 -1.88 5.48 8.96
CA ILE A 153 -1.93 5.84 10.40
C ILE A 153 -0.56 5.80 11.08
N ASN A 154 0.35 4.95 10.59
CA ASN A 154 1.72 4.83 11.09
C ASN A 154 2.71 5.75 10.37
N LYS A 155 2.23 6.70 9.54
CA LYS A 155 3.03 7.65 8.78
C LYS A 155 4.13 6.96 7.97
N PRO A 156 3.77 6.02 7.08
CA PRO A 156 4.74 5.30 6.27
C PRO A 156 5.44 6.27 5.30
N LYS A 157 6.67 5.97 4.96
CA LYS A 157 7.41 6.70 3.91
C LYS A 157 7.01 6.27 2.50
N ILE A 158 6.47 5.07 2.37
CA ILE A 158 6.08 4.46 1.11
C ILE A 158 4.65 3.97 1.24
N LEU A 159 3.80 4.28 0.26
CA LEU A 159 2.48 3.73 0.07
C LEU A 159 2.49 2.85 -1.18
N LEU A 160 2.30 1.55 -1.01
CA LEU A 160 2.12 0.59 -2.10
C LEU A 160 0.63 0.34 -2.30
N ALA A 161 0.13 0.51 -3.50
CA ALA A 161 -1.28 0.30 -3.83
C ALA A 161 -1.40 -0.75 -4.94
N ASP A 162 -1.98 -1.91 -4.62
CA ASP A 162 -2.21 -3.03 -5.52
C ASP A 162 -3.64 -2.94 -6.07
N GLU A 163 -3.79 -2.50 -7.32
CA GLU A 163 -5.07 -2.29 -8.02
C GLU A 163 -6.09 -1.49 -7.19
N PRO A 164 -5.73 -0.29 -6.66
CA PRO A 164 -6.51 0.39 -5.64
C PRO A 164 -7.90 0.84 -6.09
N THR A 165 -8.16 0.82 -7.39
CA THR A 165 -9.41 1.26 -8.02
C THR A 165 -10.15 0.13 -8.76
N GLY A 166 -9.60 -1.08 -8.76
CA GLY A 166 -10.10 -2.19 -9.57
C GLY A 166 -11.53 -2.66 -9.25
N ASN A 167 -12.06 -2.34 -8.06
CA ASN A 167 -13.43 -2.69 -7.63
C ASN A 167 -14.34 -1.45 -7.51
N LEU A 168 -13.96 -0.33 -8.14
CA LEU A 168 -14.68 0.95 -8.01
C LEU A 168 -15.24 1.41 -9.36
N ASP A 169 -16.33 2.15 -9.32
CA ASP A 169 -16.80 2.92 -10.47
C ASP A 169 -15.85 4.09 -10.79
N ALA A 170 -15.99 4.69 -11.96
CA ALA A 170 -15.10 5.72 -12.47
C ALA A 170 -14.98 6.95 -11.54
N ASN A 171 -16.09 7.39 -10.95
CA ASN A 171 -16.08 8.56 -10.07
C ASN A 171 -15.32 8.28 -8.77
N ASN A 172 -15.62 7.14 -8.12
CA ASN A 172 -14.90 6.72 -6.93
C ASN A 172 -13.43 6.44 -7.23
N ALA A 173 -13.10 5.86 -8.38
CA ALA A 173 -11.73 5.62 -8.81
C ALA A 173 -10.94 6.93 -8.91
N TRP A 174 -11.53 7.94 -9.55
CA TRP A 174 -10.95 9.28 -9.65
C TRP A 174 -10.68 9.92 -8.27
N GLU A 175 -11.68 9.88 -7.37
CA GLU A 175 -11.51 10.40 -6.00
C GLU A 175 -10.40 9.70 -5.22
N ILE A 176 -10.24 8.38 -5.40
CA ILE A 176 -9.14 7.62 -4.76
C ILE A 176 -7.79 8.03 -5.33
N MET A 177 -7.68 8.24 -6.64
CA MET A 177 -6.41 8.68 -7.25
C MET A 177 -6.03 10.07 -6.78
N LYS A 178 -6.99 11.01 -6.77
CA LYS A 178 -6.77 12.36 -6.23
C LYS A 178 -6.30 12.33 -4.77
N LEU A 179 -6.92 11.49 -3.94
CA LEU A 179 -6.49 11.32 -2.55
C LEU A 179 -5.04 10.79 -2.47
N MET A 180 -4.63 9.89 -3.38
CA MET A 180 -3.25 9.39 -3.42
C MET A 180 -2.26 10.45 -3.87
N GLU A 181 -2.64 11.36 -4.77
CA GLU A 181 -1.84 12.52 -5.16
C GLU A 181 -1.65 13.47 -3.97
N GLU A 182 -2.73 13.81 -3.26
CA GLU A 182 -2.66 14.64 -2.04
C GLU A 182 -1.74 14.02 -0.96
N ILE A 183 -1.71 12.69 -0.83
CA ILE A 183 -0.81 11.96 0.06
C ILE A 183 0.65 12.07 -0.42
N ASN A 184 0.87 11.99 -1.73
CA ASN A 184 2.20 12.13 -2.31
C ASN A 184 2.74 13.56 -2.13
N GLU A 185 1.92 14.58 -2.37
CA GLU A 185 2.27 15.99 -2.14
C GLU A 185 2.70 16.28 -0.70
N GLN A 186 2.23 15.48 0.27
CA GLN A 186 2.66 15.54 1.67
C GLN A 186 4.01 14.82 1.91
N GLY A 187 4.67 14.34 0.85
CA GLY A 187 6.01 13.75 0.88
C GLY A 187 6.06 12.22 1.01
N THR A 188 4.91 11.52 0.93
CA THR A 188 4.90 10.05 0.88
C THR A 188 5.21 9.59 -0.55
N THR A 189 6.18 8.67 -0.71
CA THR A 189 6.40 8.01 -2.01
C THR A 189 5.25 7.07 -2.30
N VAL A 190 4.59 7.21 -3.45
CA VAL A 190 3.41 6.42 -3.82
C VAL A 190 3.74 5.54 -5.02
N VAL A 191 3.49 4.24 -4.89
CA VAL A 191 3.64 3.27 -5.99
C VAL A 191 2.29 2.59 -6.21
N VAL A 192 1.68 2.88 -7.35
CA VAL A 192 0.41 2.31 -7.78
C VAL A 192 0.66 1.23 -8.81
N VAL A 193 0.22 0.04 -8.51
CA VAL A 193 0.24 -1.09 -9.44
C VAL A 193 -1.15 -1.24 -10.05
N THR A 194 -1.26 -1.17 -11.37
CA THR A 194 -2.56 -1.26 -12.06
C THR A 194 -2.43 -1.82 -13.47
N HIS A 195 -3.52 -2.37 -13.98
CA HIS A 195 -3.68 -2.71 -15.41
C HIS A 195 -4.53 -1.67 -16.15
N ASN A 196 -5.13 -0.71 -15.44
CA ASN A 196 -5.99 0.31 -16.03
C ASN A 196 -5.16 1.51 -16.49
N LEU A 197 -4.94 1.59 -17.82
CA LEU A 197 -4.20 2.68 -18.45
C LEU A 197 -4.96 4.02 -18.47
N GLU A 198 -6.28 4.03 -18.34
CA GLU A 198 -7.05 5.27 -18.32
C GLU A 198 -6.77 6.08 -17.08
N ILE A 199 -6.58 5.43 -15.94
CA ILE A 199 -6.23 6.06 -14.67
C ILE A 199 -4.82 6.68 -14.71
N VAL A 200 -3.92 6.11 -15.51
CA VAL A 200 -2.54 6.63 -15.62
C VAL A 200 -2.47 7.89 -16.50
N LYS A 201 -3.45 8.07 -17.40
CA LYS A 201 -3.50 9.20 -18.35
C LYS A 201 -4.32 10.39 -17.83
N ALA A 202 -5.10 10.18 -16.81
CA ALA A 202 -5.97 11.20 -16.22
C ALA A 202 -5.24 12.08 -15.20
#